data_3627f0e0511f570379025048f06a8559
#
_entry.id   3627f0e0511f570379025048f06a8559
#
_cell.length_a   1.000
_cell.length_b   1.000
_cell.length_c   1.000
_cell.angle_alpha   90.00
_cell.angle_beta   90.00
_cell.angle_gamma   90.00
#
_symmetry.space_group_name_H-M   'P 1'
#
loop_
_entity.id
_entity.type
_entity.pdbx_description
1 polymer ?
#
loop_
_entity_poly.entity_id
_entity_poly.type
_entity_poly.pdbx_seq_one_letter_code
_entity_poly.pdbx_strand_id
1 'polypeptide(L)'
;MTTSQIPTTGAAGAGAVDVDVDELARRIAEMYRDVANEAVGELHFPAGRGLAEALGYPTDLLDRLPAPAVASFAGVGYHLGLARLVAGERVLDLGSGSGMDVFAAAVQVGPAGSAVGVDITPEQLAKAERLRRDEHVAFHRARIEELPFDDASFDAVISNGVVNLSAGKPAVFAEAARVLRPGGRLALADIVTQRPIATRTAAQPDLWAACIAGAGQRDRYLQDIAAAGLRLRTVRSNPAYRFVSERARGTSEKYGAHTIELLAVKPTEEISR
;
A
#
# COMPACT_ATOMS: atom_id res chain seq x y z
N MET A 1 -12.59 31.17 49.58
CA MET A 1 -11.80 30.04 49.07
C MET A 1 -12.14 29.91 47.59
N THR A 2 -11.30 30.47 46.76
CA THR A 2 -11.57 30.65 45.32
C THR A 2 -10.64 29.67 44.59
N THR A 3 -11.22 28.65 44.01
CA THR A 3 -10.49 27.62 43.24
C THR A 3 -10.31 28.14 41.81
N SER A 4 -9.07 28.47 41.45
CA SER A 4 -8.69 28.86 40.09
C SER A 4 -8.66 27.65 39.18
N GLN A 5 -9.46 27.64 38.13
CA GLN A 5 -9.37 26.70 37.01
C GLN A 5 -8.37 27.21 36.00
N ILE A 6 -7.39 26.38 35.69
CA ILE A 6 -6.42 26.58 34.61
C ILE A 6 -7.09 26.13 33.30
N PRO A 7 -7.15 26.96 32.25
CA PRO A 7 -7.65 26.50 30.94
C PRO A 7 -6.58 25.68 30.23
N THR A 8 -6.88 24.43 29.94
CA THR A 8 -6.11 23.58 29.01
C THR A 8 -6.38 24.05 27.59
N THR A 9 -5.41 24.72 26.99
CA THR A 9 -5.39 25.02 25.55
C THR A 9 -5.21 23.71 24.79
N GLY A 10 -6.30 23.20 24.26
CA GLY A 10 -6.28 22.11 23.28
C GLY A 10 -5.65 22.60 21.98
N ALA A 11 -4.60 21.92 21.55
CA ALA A 11 -4.05 22.11 20.22
C ALA A 11 -5.12 21.76 19.18
N ALA A 12 -5.47 22.74 18.34
CA ALA A 12 -6.38 22.57 17.22
C ALA A 12 -5.74 21.60 16.22
N GLY A 13 -6.18 20.36 16.22
CA GLY A 13 -5.88 19.38 15.17
C GLY A 13 -6.45 19.89 13.85
N ALA A 14 -5.62 19.90 12.80
CA ALA A 14 -6.08 20.13 11.44
C ALA A 14 -7.26 19.19 11.16
N GLY A 15 -8.40 19.76 10.74
CA GLY A 15 -9.68 19.07 10.63
C GLY A 15 -9.57 17.77 9.86
N ALA A 16 -9.95 16.67 10.51
CA ALA A 16 -10.20 15.40 9.85
C ALA A 16 -11.27 15.66 8.78
N VAL A 17 -10.98 15.26 7.55
CA VAL A 17 -12.01 15.22 6.51
C VAL A 17 -13.01 14.18 7.00
N ASP A 18 -14.25 14.56 7.20
CA ASP A 18 -15.35 13.65 7.49
C ASP A 18 -15.67 12.89 6.18
N VAL A 19 -14.84 11.89 5.89
CA VAL A 19 -15.03 10.99 4.76
C VAL A 19 -15.73 9.76 5.31
N ASP A 20 -16.90 9.45 4.78
CA ASP A 20 -17.53 8.16 5.03
C ASP A 20 -16.59 7.06 4.51
N VAL A 21 -15.93 6.38 5.46
CA VAL A 21 -14.89 5.39 5.20
C VAL A 21 -15.44 4.19 4.44
N ASP A 22 -16.70 3.82 4.69
CA ASP A 22 -17.34 2.68 4.04
C ASP A 22 -17.74 3.04 2.60
N GLU A 23 -18.27 4.24 2.37
CA GLU A 23 -18.54 4.76 1.03
C GLU A 23 -17.26 4.90 0.22
N LEU A 24 -16.17 5.38 0.80
CA LEU A 24 -14.87 5.45 0.15
C LEU A 24 -14.37 4.06 -0.24
N ALA A 25 -14.40 3.10 0.68
CA ALA A 25 -13.97 1.73 0.42
C ALA A 25 -14.82 1.09 -0.71
N ARG A 26 -16.14 1.34 -0.72
CA ARG A 26 -17.04 0.86 -1.78
C ARG A 26 -16.64 1.43 -3.15
N ARG A 27 -16.39 2.73 -3.26
CA ARG A 27 -15.98 3.37 -4.52
C ARG A 27 -14.63 2.88 -5.02
N ILE A 28 -13.68 2.69 -4.12
CA ILE A 28 -12.37 2.11 -4.43
C ILE A 28 -12.58 0.69 -4.98
N ALA A 29 -13.36 -0.15 -4.30
CA ALA A 29 -13.64 -1.51 -4.75
C ALA A 29 -14.33 -1.54 -6.12
N GLU A 30 -15.30 -0.64 -6.39
CA GLU A 30 -15.96 -0.52 -7.69
C GLU A 30 -14.98 -0.18 -8.81
N MET A 31 -14.07 0.75 -8.60
CA MET A 31 -13.06 1.13 -9.57
C MET A 31 -12.08 -0.03 -9.87
N TYR A 32 -11.59 -0.72 -8.86
CA TYR A 32 -10.66 -1.84 -9.05
C TYR A 32 -11.34 -3.12 -9.53
N ARG A 33 -12.67 -3.26 -9.37
CA ARG A 33 -13.46 -4.32 -10.03
C ARG A 33 -13.36 -4.21 -11.56
N ASP A 34 -13.42 -3.01 -12.11
CA ASP A 34 -13.32 -2.79 -13.55
C ASP A 34 -11.93 -3.18 -14.07
N VAL A 35 -10.88 -2.95 -13.29
CA VAL A 35 -9.51 -3.43 -13.59
C VAL A 35 -9.45 -4.97 -13.59
N ALA A 36 -10.10 -5.62 -12.61
CA ALA A 36 -10.13 -7.09 -12.53
C ALA A 36 -10.81 -7.74 -13.73
N ASN A 37 -11.89 -7.11 -14.22
CA ASN A 37 -12.73 -7.63 -15.29
C ASN A 37 -12.23 -7.27 -16.70
N GLU A 38 -11.06 -6.60 -16.81
CA GLU A 38 -10.53 -6.12 -18.09
C GLU A 38 -11.58 -5.28 -18.87
N ALA A 39 -12.49 -4.65 -18.12
CA ALA A 39 -13.49 -3.74 -18.68
C ALA A 39 -12.74 -2.55 -19.30
N VAL A 40 -12.63 -2.57 -20.63
CA VAL A 40 -11.86 -1.64 -21.45
C VAL A 40 -12.56 -0.30 -21.48
N GLY A 41 -12.36 0.48 -20.41
CA GLY A 41 -12.46 1.94 -20.44
C GLY A 41 -11.04 2.50 -20.36
N GLU A 42 -10.81 3.75 -20.74
CA GLU A 42 -9.53 4.40 -20.49
C GLU A 42 -9.29 4.43 -18.98
N LEU A 43 -8.39 3.57 -18.51
CA LEU A 43 -7.93 3.62 -17.12
C LEU A 43 -7.29 4.99 -16.88
N HIS A 44 -7.67 5.65 -15.79
CA HIS A 44 -7.10 6.94 -15.41
C HIS A 44 -5.66 6.84 -14.87
N PHE A 45 -5.11 5.64 -14.82
CA PHE A 45 -3.76 5.30 -14.38
C PHE A 45 -3.14 4.22 -15.29
N PRO A 46 -1.81 4.16 -15.40
CA PRO A 46 -1.13 3.14 -16.17
C PRO A 46 -1.28 1.76 -15.51
N ALA A 47 -1.33 0.70 -16.32
CA ALA A 47 -1.45 -0.66 -15.82
C ALA A 47 -0.68 -1.67 -16.70
N GLY A 48 -0.52 -2.88 -16.18
CA GLY A 48 -0.01 -4.03 -16.90
C GLY A 48 1.51 -4.12 -16.98
N ARG A 49 1.97 -5.02 -17.86
CA ARG A 49 3.39 -5.40 -17.98
C ARG A 49 4.29 -4.21 -18.28
N GLY A 50 3.91 -3.36 -19.23
CA GLY A 50 4.74 -2.20 -19.60
C GLY A 50 4.94 -1.23 -18.43
N LEU A 51 3.93 -1.07 -17.56
CA LEU A 51 4.10 -0.32 -16.33
C LEU A 51 5.08 -1.01 -15.38
N ALA A 52 4.92 -2.31 -15.13
CA ALA A 52 5.79 -3.06 -14.23
C ALA A 52 7.27 -2.96 -14.67
N GLU A 53 7.56 -3.16 -15.95
CA GLU A 53 8.90 -3.02 -16.53
C GLU A 53 9.44 -1.60 -16.36
N ALA A 54 8.64 -0.57 -16.64
CA ALA A 54 9.02 0.83 -16.47
C ALA A 54 9.33 1.18 -15.00
N LEU A 55 8.65 0.56 -14.04
CA LEU A 55 8.87 0.73 -12.61
C LEU A 55 10.08 -0.05 -12.08
N GLY A 56 10.67 -0.94 -12.88
CA GLY A 56 11.90 -1.66 -12.57
C GLY A 56 11.72 -3.12 -12.16
N TYR A 57 10.56 -3.74 -12.41
CA TYR A 57 10.40 -5.17 -12.25
C TYR A 57 11.27 -5.91 -13.27
N PRO A 58 12.09 -6.90 -12.84
CA PRO A 58 12.89 -7.71 -13.75
C PRO A 58 11.99 -8.49 -14.71
N THR A 59 12.33 -8.48 -16.00
CA THR A 59 11.52 -9.18 -17.04
C THR A 59 11.48 -10.68 -16.83
N ASP A 60 12.58 -11.28 -16.40
CA ASP A 60 12.68 -12.71 -16.05
C ASP A 60 11.80 -13.08 -14.85
N LEU A 61 11.59 -12.18 -13.89
CA LEU A 61 10.61 -12.37 -12.83
C LEU A 61 9.20 -12.33 -13.42
N LEU A 62 8.86 -11.30 -14.21
CA LEU A 62 7.52 -11.14 -14.80
C LEU A 62 7.13 -12.32 -15.70
N ASP A 63 8.10 -12.94 -16.42
CA ASP A 63 7.88 -14.10 -17.28
C ASP A 63 7.49 -15.37 -16.51
N ARG A 64 7.77 -15.41 -15.22
CA ARG A 64 7.43 -16.52 -14.32
C ARG A 64 6.05 -16.38 -13.68
N LEU A 65 5.43 -15.19 -13.76
CA LEU A 65 4.17 -14.89 -13.11
C LEU A 65 2.98 -15.21 -14.03
N PRO A 66 1.78 -15.44 -13.48
CA PRO A 66 0.57 -15.56 -14.28
C PRO A 66 0.33 -14.28 -15.10
N ALA A 67 0.33 -14.40 -16.43
CA ALA A 67 0.18 -13.26 -17.33
C ALA A 67 -1.08 -12.40 -17.06
N PRO A 68 -2.26 -12.96 -16.67
CA PRO A 68 -3.42 -12.15 -16.32
C PRO A 68 -3.24 -11.35 -15.03
N ALA A 69 -2.41 -11.80 -14.08
CA ALA A 69 -2.08 -11.00 -12.88
C ALA A 69 -1.17 -9.83 -13.27
N VAL A 70 -0.16 -10.08 -14.11
CA VAL A 70 0.72 -9.02 -14.64
C VAL A 70 -0.08 -7.99 -15.45
N ALA A 71 -1.05 -8.42 -16.27
CA ALA A 71 -1.91 -7.53 -17.06
C ALA A 71 -2.77 -6.59 -16.18
N SER A 72 -3.14 -7.02 -14.97
CA SER A 72 -3.92 -6.22 -14.01
C SER A 72 -3.07 -5.40 -13.04
N PHE A 73 -1.74 -5.43 -13.17
CA PHE A 73 -0.86 -4.68 -12.28
C PHE A 73 -1.08 -3.16 -12.42
N ALA A 74 -1.29 -2.48 -11.30
CA ALA A 74 -1.52 -1.04 -11.21
C ALA A 74 -0.70 -0.40 -10.07
N GLY A 75 0.46 -0.97 -9.76
CA GLY A 75 1.36 -0.45 -8.72
C GLY A 75 2.07 0.84 -9.13
N VAL A 76 2.81 1.40 -8.19
CA VAL A 76 3.45 2.71 -8.34
C VAL A 76 4.98 2.68 -8.13
N GLY A 77 5.55 1.50 -7.88
CA GLY A 77 6.99 1.30 -7.71
C GLY A 77 7.39 -0.17 -7.65
N TYR A 78 8.70 -0.43 -7.53
CA TYR A 78 9.29 -1.77 -7.36
C TYR A 78 9.85 -1.95 -5.94
N HIS A 79 8.97 -2.09 -4.98
CA HIS A 79 9.30 -2.23 -3.56
C HIS A 79 9.95 -3.58 -3.20
N LEU A 80 9.71 -4.63 -3.99
CA LEU A 80 10.32 -5.95 -3.77
C LEU A 80 11.85 -5.92 -3.81
N GLY A 81 12.45 -5.03 -4.60
CA GLY A 81 13.89 -4.80 -4.60
C GLY A 81 14.44 -4.29 -3.27
N LEU A 82 13.63 -3.55 -2.48
CA LEU A 82 13.95 -3.12 -1.12
C LEU A 82 13.62 -4.22 -0.09
N ALA A 83 12.54 -4.97 -0.30
CA ALA A 83 12.12 -6.05 0.58
C ALA A 83 13.20 -7.12 0.71
N ARG A 84 13.94 -7.44 -0.36
CA ARG A 84 14.99 -8.46 -0.38
C ARG A 84 14.52 -9.76 0.27
N LEU A 85 13.41 -10.28 -0.24
CA LEU A 85 12.81 -11.51 0.28
C LEU A 85 13.79 -12.68 0.12
N VAL A 86 13.81 -13.56 1.11
CA VAL A 86 14.68 -14.74 1.11
C VAL A 86 13.84 -16.02 1.25
N ALA A 87 14.40 -17.15 0.80
CA ALA A 87 13.74 -18.45 0.87
C ALA A 87 13.28 -18.79 2.29
N GLY A 88 12.05 -19.28 2.43
CA GLY A 88 11.46 -19.67 3.70
C GLY A 88 10.72 -18.58 4.44
N GLU A 89 10.74 -17.33 3.99
CA GLU A 89 10.02 -16.23 4.64
C GLU A 89 8.50 -16.29 4.43
N ARG A 90 7.78 -15.77 5.42
CA ARG A 90 6.34 -15.54 5.36
C ARG A 90 6.08 -14.07 5.02
N VAL A 91 5.42 -13.83 3.90
CA VAL A 91 5.19 -12.48 3.34
C VAL A 91 3.71 -12.18 3.31
N LEU A 92 3.32 -10.98 3.72
CA LEU A 92 1.98 -10.43 3.58
C LEU A 92 1.99 -9.25 2.60
N ASP A 93 1.08 -9.26 1.62
CA ASP A 93 0.85 -8.17 0.68
C ASP A 93 -0.46 -7.44 1.01
N LEU A 94 -0.37 -6.16 1.32
CA LEU A 94 -1.50 -5.30 1.63
C LEU A 94 -2.06 -4.66 0.36
N GLY A 95 -3.32 -5.00 0.01
CA GLY A 95 -3.97 -4.57 -1.22
C GLY A 95 -3.43 -5.32 -2.43
N SER A 96 -3.47 -6.64 -2.36
CA SER A 96 -2.83 -7.54 -3.33
C SER A 96 -3.44 -7.51 -4.73
N GLY A 97 -4.64 -6.94 -4.90
CA GLY A 97 -5.35 -6.95 -6.16
C GLY A 97 -5.47 -8.35 -6.75
N SER A 98 -5.14 -8.49 -8.05
CA SER A 98 -5.13 -9.79 -8.76
C SER A 98 -3.87 -10.64 -8.45
N GLY A 99 -3.05 -10.26 -7.46
CA GLY A 99 -2.01 -11.09 -6.87
C GLY A 99 -0.63 -11.00 -7.52
N MET A 100 -0.33 -10.03 -8.40
CA MET A 100 0.98 -9.99 -9.06
C MET A 100 2.15 -9.97 -8.07
N ASP A 101 2.12 -9.08 -7.07
CA ASP A 101 3.19 -8.98 -6.07
C ASP A 101 3.23 -10.17 -5.10
N VAL A 102 2.08 -10.79 -4.80
CA VAL A 102 2.00 -12.05 -4.04
C VAL A 102 2.70 -13.18 -4.79
N PHE A 103 2.40 -13.36 -6.09
CA PHE A 103 3.08 -14.38 -6.91
C PHE A 103 4.57 -14.10 -7.05
N ALA A 104 4.96 -12.83 -7.20
CA ALA A 104 6.37 -12.43 -7.24
C ALA A 104 7.09 -12.72 -5.90
N ALA A 105 6.43 -12.50 -4.78
CA ALA A 105 6.93 -12.86 -3.46
C ALA A 105 7.05 -14.38 -3.31
N ALA A 106 6.02 -15.15 -3.72
CA ALA A 106 6.03 -16.61 -3.67
C ALA A 106 7.20 -17.21 -4.46
N VAL A 107 7.49 -16.66 -5.65
CA VAL A 107 8.66 -17.06 -6.46
C VAL A 107 9.97 -16.85 -5.70
N GLN A 108 10.09 -15.79 -4.91
CA GLN A 108 11.32 -15.45 -4.17
C GLN A 108 11.47 -16.27 -2.89
N VAL A 109 10.37 -16.48 -2.14
CA VAL A 109 10.44 -17.23 -0.87
C VAL A 109 10.42 -18.72 -1.07
N GLY A 110 9.96 -19.21 -2.22
CA GLY A 110 9.90 -20.63 -2.57
C GLY A 110 8.95 -21.44 -1.69
N PRO A 111 8.90 -22.77 -1.89
CA PRO A 111 7.89 -23.63 -1.25
C PRO A 111 8.09 -23.80 0.27
N ALA A 112 9.24 -23.44 0.82
CA ALA A 112 9.48 -23.44 2.27
C ALA A 112 8.96 -22.17 2.96
N GLY A 113 8.65 -21.12 2.19
CA GLY A 113 8.03 -19.88 2.66
C GLY A 113 6.55 -19.84 2.37
N SER A 114 5.93 -18.66 2.53
CA SER A 114 4.55 -18.41 2.14
C SER A 114 4.32 -16.97 1.73
N ALA A 115 3.41 -16.77 0.77
CA ALA A 115 2.99 -15.44 0.35
C ALA A 115 1.46 -15.33 0.49
N VAL A 116 1.01 -14.34 1.25
CA VAL A 116 -0.40 -14.11 1.55
C VAL A 116 -0.79 -12.72 1.06
N GLY A 117 -1.89 -12.63 0.30
CA GLY A 117 -2.47 -11.37 -0.13
C GLY A 117 -3.74 -11.02 0.62
N VAL A 118 -3.94 -9.75 0.94
CA VAL A 118 -5.24 -9.23 1.40
C VAL A 118 -5.74 -8.13 0.47
N ASP A 119 -7.05 -8.16 0.18
CA ASP A 119 -7.72 -7.11 -0.60
C ASP A 119 -9.18 -6.97 -0.14
N ILE A 120 -9.79 -5.80 -0.36
CA ILE A 120 -11.21 -5.56 -0.07
C ILE A 120 -12.12 -5.97 -1.23
N THR A 121 -11.58 -6.06 -2.46
CA THR A 121 -12.30 -6.23 -3.72
C THR A 121 -12.52 -7.71 -4.04
N PRO A 122 -13.74 -8.23 -3.95
CA PRO A 122 -14.00 -9.65 -4.17
C PRO A 122 -13.60 -10.14 -5.57
N GLU A 123 -13.78 -9.31 -6.59
CA GLU A 123 -13.45 -9.66 -7.99
C GLU A 123 -11.95 -9.80 -8.22
N GLN A 124 -11.15 -8.94 -7.56
CA GLN A 124 -9.69 -9.04 -7.57
C GLN A 124 -9.24 -10.35 -6.93
N LEU A 125 -9.75 -10.65 -5.74
CA LEU A 125 -9.44 -11.90 -5.03
C LEU A 125 -9.89 -13.13 -5.80
N ALA A 126 -11.09 -13.10 -6.40
CA ALA A 126 -11.56 -14.21 -7.24
C ALA A 126 -10.67 -14.44 -8.46
N LYS A 127 -10.12 -13.38 -9.06
CA LYS A 127 -9.12 -13.50 -10.14
C LYS A 127 -7.82 -14.08 -9.61
N ALA A 128 -7.30 -13.57 -8.50
CA ALA A 128 -6.08 -14.05 -7.86
C ALA A 128 -6.17 -15.54 -7.50
N GLU A 129 -7.26 -15.97 -6.88
CA GLU A 129 -7.52 -17.38 -6.55
C GLU A 129 -7.57 -18.30 -7.77
N ARG A 130 -8.19 -17.87 -8.88
CA ARG A 130 -8.19 -18.65 -10.13
C ARG A 130 -6.79 -18.80 -10.75
N LEU A 131 -5.90 -17.84 -10.47
CA LEU A 131 -4.51 -17.84 -10.98
C LEU A 131 -3.55 -18.58 -10.05
N ARG A 132 -3.95 -18.81 -8.81
CA ARG A 132 -3.14 -19.53 -7.82
C ARG A 132 -2.88 -20.97 -8.25
N ARG A 133 -1.62 -21.38 -8.19
CA ARG A 133 -1.16 -22.75 -8.53
C ARG A 133 -0.42 -23.43 -7.37
N ASP A 134 0.07 -22.63 -6.42
CA ASP A 134 0.96 -23.08 -5.36
C ASP A 134 0.22 -23.07 -4.01
N GLU A 135 0.39 -24.11 -3.21
CA GLU A 135 -0.25 -24.27 -1.90
C GLU A 135 0.27 -23.28 -0.84
N HIS A 136 1.48 -22.74 -1.04
CA HIS A 136 2.08 -21.75 -0.15
C HIS A 136 1.65 -20.31 -0.45
N VAL A 137 0.70 -20.12 -1.38
CA VAL A 137 0.05 -18.86 -1.69
C VAL A 137 -1.39 -18.88 -1.18
N ALA A 138 -1.83 -17.79 -0.55
CA ALA A 138 -3.21 -17.63 -0.09
C ALA A 138 -3.71 -16.19 -0.27
N PHE A 139 -5.03 -16.02 -0.38
CA PHE A 139 -5.67 -14.72 -0.47
C PHE A 139 -6.81 -14.63 0.53
N HIS A 140 -6.94 -13.47 1.21
CA HIS A 140 -7.99 -13.22 2.19
C HIS A 140 -8.68 -11.90 1.90
N ARG A 141 -10.00 -11.87 2.11
CA ARG A 141 -10.73 -10.61 2.08
C ARG A 141 -10.61 -9.93 3.44
N ALA A 142 -9.91 -8.80 3.47
CA ALA A 142 -9.74 -8.00 4.67
C ALA A 142 -9.48 -6.53 4.32
N ARG A 143 -9.74 -5.65 5.29
CA ARG A 143 -9.28 -4.26 5.27
C ARG A 143 -7.83 -4.24 5.76
N ILE A 144 -7.02 -3.38 5.16
CA ILE A 144 -5.60 -3.24 5.56
C ILE A 144 -5.45 -2.53 6.91
N GLU A 145 -6.50 -1.88 7.41
CA GLU A 145 -6.59 -1.28 8.75
C GLU A 145 -6.92 -2.29 9.86
N GLU A 146 -7.35 -3.52 9.50
CA GLU A 146 -7.76 -4.57 10.44
C GLU A 146 -7.45 -5.94 9.82
N LEU A 147 -6.28 -6.49 10.15
CA LEU A 147 -5.76 -7.71 9.54
C LEU A 147 -6.17 -8.96 10.34
N PRO A 148 -6.69 -10.02 9.68
CA PRO A 148 -7.16 -11.24 10.33
C PRO A 148 -6.00 -12.21 10.65
N PHE A 149 -4.88 -11.70 11.12
CA PHE A 149 -3.69 -12.48 11.44
C PHE A 149 -3.20 -12.19 12.85
N ASP A 150 -2.56 -13.19 13.46
CA ASP A 150 -1.95 -13.06 14.77
C ASP A 150 -0.74 -12.11 14.75
N ASP A 151 -0.37 -11.60 15.92
CA ASP A 151 0.83 -10.81 16.11
C ASP A 151 2.09 -11.59 15.68
N ALA A 152 3.07 -10.89 15.14
CA ALA A 152 4.35 -11.46 14.77
C ALA A 152 4.28 -12.67 13.81
N SER A 153 3.29 -12.68 12.91
CA SER A 153 3.02 -13.79 11.96
C SER A 153 3.88 -13.75 10.72
N PHE A 154 4.46 -12.60 10.37
CA PHE A 154 5.14 -12.39 9.09
C PHE A 154 6.57 -11.87 9.24
N ASP A 155 7.44 -12.29 8.32
CA ASP A 155 8.81 -11.81 8.17
C ASP A 155 8.89 -10.49 7.41
N ALA A 156 8.01 -10.35 6.42
CA ALA A 156 7.89 -9.14 5.62
C ALA A 156 6.41 -8.79 5.36
N VAL A 157 6.11 -7.51 5.39
CA VAL A 157 4.88 -6.92 4.88
C VAL A 157 5.25 -6.07 3.68
N ILE A 158 4.53 -6.23 2.58
CA ILE A 158 4.72 -5.45 1.35
C ILE A 158 3.44 -4.73 0.99
N SER A 159 3.52 -3.65 0.20
CA SER A 159 2.34 -2.96 -0.34
C SER A 159 2.72 -2.09 -1.54
N ASN A 160 1.82 -1.93 -2.51
CA ASN A 160 2.08 -1.18 -3.73
C ASN A 160 0.90 -0.30 -4.16
N GLY A 161 0.94 0.99 -3.83
CA GLY A 161 -0.06 1.98 -4.25
C GLY A 161 -1.42 1.85 -3.55
N VAL A 162 -1.46 1.32 -2.33
CA VAL A 162 -2.71 1.04 -1.63
C VAL A 162 -2.88 1.86 -0.35
N VAL A 163 -1.81 2.07 0.44
CA VAL A 163 -1.93 2.77 1.72
C VAL A 163 -2.41 4.21 1.52
N ASN A 164 -2.06 4.86 0.40
CA ASN A 164 -2.56 6.18 0.05
C ASN A 164 -4.09 6.23 -0.10
N LEU A 165 -4.73 5.12 -0.44
CA LEU A 165 -6.19 5.01 -0.57
C LEU A 165 -6.91 4.88 0.79
N SER A 166 -6.21 4.47 1.84
CA SER A 166 -6.78 4.38 3.19
C SER A 166 -6.97 5.77 3.82
N ALA A 167 -8.13 6.00 4.44
CA ALA A 167 -8.37 7.17 5.29
C ALA A 167 -7.68 7.01 6.66
N GLY A 168 -7.41 5.78 7.09
CA GLY A 168 -6.83 5.42 8.39
C GLY A 168 -5.36 4.99 8.33
N LYS A 169 -4.47 5.71 7.64
CA LYS A 169 -3.05 5.34 7.48
C LYS A 169 -2.33 4.97 8.78
N PRO A 170 -2.51 5.68 9.91
CA PRO A 170 -1.91 5.27 11.18
C PRO A 170 -2.33 3.86 11.62
N ALA A 171 -3.60 3.46 11.40
CA ALA A 171 -4.08 2.12 11.71
C ALA A 171 -3.43 1.07 10.79
N VAL A 172 -3.27 1.38 9.49
CA VAL A 172 -2.56 0.50 8.55
C VAL A 172 -1.14 0.22 9.01
N PHE A 173 -0.39 1.25 9.42
CA PHE A 173 0.98 1.06 9.89
C PHE A 173 1.05 0.35 11.24
N ALA A 174 0.09 0.58 12.13
CA ALA A 174 -0.02 -0.14 13.40
C ALA A 174 -0.27 -1.64 13.16
N GLU A 175 -1.19 -2.00 12.24
CA GLU A 175 -1.46 -3.38 11.86
C GLU A 175 -0.25 -4.04 11.17
N ALA A 176 0.40 -3.34 10.22
CA ALA A 176 1.62 -3.84 9.61
C ALA A 176 2.72 -4.11 10.65
N ALA A 177 2.88 -3.20 11.62
CA ALA A 177 3.83 -3.39 12.72
C ALA A 177 3.41 -4.54 13.66
N ARG A 178 2.12 -4.71 13.94
CA ARG A 178 1.59 -5.78 14.79
C ARG A 178 1.89 -7.15 14.21
N VAL A 179 1.55 -7.36 12.94
CA VAL A 179 1.70 -8.67 12.28
C VAL A 179 3.16 -8.99 11.92
N LEU A 180 4.05 -8.00 11.85
CA LEU A 180 5.48 -8.22 11.67
C LEU A 180 6.10 -8.80 12.94
N ARG A 181 6.95 -9.84 12.79
CA ARG A 181 7.81 -10.31 13.89
C ARG A 181 8.89 -9.27 14.24
N PRO A 182 9.46 -9.30 15.44
CA PRO A 182 10.67 -8.54 15.74
C PRO A 182 11.78 -8.84 14.71
N GLY A 183 12.42 -7.79 14.17
CA GLY A 183 13.35 -7.89 13.05
C GLY A 183 12.73 -8.02 11.67
N GLY A 184 11.41 -8.19 11.58
CA GLY A 184 10.66 -8.17 10.32
C GLY A 184 10.63 -6.78 9.67
N ARG A 185 10.20 -6.69 8.42
CA ARG A 185 10.29 -5.46 7.64
C ARG A 185 9.02 -5.12 6.85
N LEU A 186 8.74 -3.84 6.75
CA LEU A 186 7.76 -3.26 5.84
C LEU A 186 8.49 -2.67 4.64
N ALA A 187 8.16 -3.14 3.43
CA ALA A 187 8.62 -2.53 2.19
C ALA A 187 7.44 -2.14 1.33
N LEU A 188 7.34 -0.87 0.98
CA LEU A 188 6.22 -0.39 0.18
C LEU A 188 6.63 0.61 -0.89
N ALA A 189 5.79 0.72 -1.92
CA ALA A 189 5.77 1.82 -2.86
C ALA A 189 4.43 2.55 -2.75
N ASP A 190 4.44 3.88 -2.66
CA ASP A 190 3.21 4.65 -2.53
C ASP A 190 3.32 6.06 -3.08
N ILE A 191 2.18 6.73 -3.25
CA ILE A 191 2.09 8.14 -3.64
C ILE A 191 1.98 8.99 -2.39
N VAL A 192 2.86 9.99 -2.29
CA VAL A 192 2.84 11.00 -1.24
C VAL A 192 2.87 12.40 -1.85
N THR A 193 2.57 13.42 -1.06
CA THR A 193 2.60 14.81 -1.47
C THR A 193 3.61 15.62 -0.67
N GLN A 194 4.17 16.66 -1.26
CA GLN A 194 5.03 17.60 -0.54
C GLN A 194 4.20 18.54 0.35
N ARG A 195 3.05 18.97 -0.15
CA ARG A 195 2.13 19.88 0.53
C ARG A 195 0.84 19.15 0.93
N PRO A 196 0.25 19.47 2.09
CA PRO A 196 -1.04 18.88 2.49
C PRO A 196 -2.12 19.13 1.42
N ILE A 197 -2.92 18.11 1.14
CA ILE A 197 -4.06 18.23 0.22
C ILE A 197 -5.19 18.96 0.92
N ALA A 198 -5.74 20.00 0.28
CA ALA A 198 -6.87 20.72 0.84
C ALA A 198 -8.11 19.81 0.97
N THR A 199 -8.86 19.94 2.06
CA THR A 199 -10.04 19.13 2.40
C THR A 199 -11.03 18.99 1.23
N ARG A 200 -11.36 20.10 0.55
CA ARG A 200 -12.25 20.08 -0.62
C ARG A 200 -11.70 19.29 -1.82
N THR A 201 -10.38 19.17 -1.94
CA THR A 201 -9.72 18.36 -2.98
C THR A 201 -9.73 16.89 -2.58
N ALA A 202 -9.45 16.62 -1.30
CA ALA A 202 -9.54 15.28 -0.71
C ALA A 202 -10.98 14.70 -0.78
N ALA A 203 -12.01 15.53 -0.80
CA ALA A 203 -13.40 15.09 -0.94
C ALA A 203 -13.83 14.76 -2.39
N GLN A 204 -12.94 14.83 -3.38
CA GLN A 204 -13.28 14.56 -4.79
C GLN A 204 -12.98 13.10 -5.17
N PRO A 205 -14.01 12.27 -5.45
CA PRO A 205 -13.84 10.84 -5.74
C PRO A 205 -12.91 10.52 -6.92
N ASP A 206 -12.99 11.32 -8.00
CA ASP A 206 -12.16 11.12 -9.20
C ASP A 206 -10.65 11.31 -8.94
N LEU A 207 -10.30 12.14 -7.94
CA LEU A 207 -8.91 12.32 -7.53
C LEU A 207 -8.43 11.20 -6.59
N TRP A 208 -9.35 10.52 -5.90
CA TRP A 208 -9.04 9.27 -5.20
C TRP A 208 -8.72 8.17 -6.21
N ALA A 209 -9.52 8.05 -7.27
CA ALA A 209 -9.28 7.12 -8.37
C ALA A 209 -7.89 7.31 -9.00
N ALA A 210 -7.41 8.57 -9.11
CA ALA A 210 -6.06 8.88 -9.56
C ALA A 210 -4.97 8.70 -8.47
N CYS A 211 -5.30 8.08 -7.34
CA CYS A 211 -4.41 7.86 -6.18
C CYS A 211 -3.81 9.15 -5.56
N ILE A 212 -4.37 10.33 -5.84
CA ILE A 212 -3.82 11.60 -5.38
C ILE A 212 -4.60 12.15 -4.18
N ALA A 213 -5.94 12.11 -4.21
CA ALA A 213 -6.75 12.73 -3.15
C ALA A 213 -6.52 12.14 -1.75
N GLY A 214 -6.22 10.85 -1.71
CA GLY A 214 -5.87 10.13 -0.48
C GLY A 214 -4.38 10.20 -0.11
N ALA A 215 -3.52 10.73 -0.99
CA ALA A 215 -2.08 10.74 -0.73
C ALA A 215 -1.72 11.55 0.53
N GLY A 216 -0.97 10.94 1.43
CA GLY A 216 -0.49 11.57 2.65
C GLY A 216 0.60 12.60 2.35
N GLN A 217 0.66 13.69 3.15
CA GLN A 217 1.83 14.55 3.12
C GLN A 217 3.05 13.74 3.59
N ARG A 218 4.16 13.81 2.84
CA ARG A 218 5.31 12.91 2.96
C ARG A 218 5.84 12.81 4.40
N ASP A 219 6.07 13.94 5.06
CA ASP A 219 6.69 13.93 6.39
C ASP A 219 5.73 13.35 7.43
N ARG A 220 4.43 13.64 7.30
CA ARG A 220 3.40 13.04 8.16
C ARG A 220 3.31 11.53 7.93
N TYR A 221 3.35 11.08 6.69
CA TYR A 221 3.34 9.66 6.32
C TYR A 221 4.52 8.90 6.97
N LEU A 222 5.72 9.48 6.92
CA LEU A 222 6.91 8.91 7.55
C LEU A 222 6.82 8.95 9.09
N GLN A 223 6.22 9.99 9.66
CA GLN A 223 5.95 10.08 11.10
C GLN A 223 4.96 9.00 11.57
N ASP A 224 3.91 8.73 10.79
CA ASP A 224 2.92 7.70 11.12
C ASP A 224 3.57 6.30 11.13
N ILE A 225 4.50 6.01 10.20
CA ILE A 225 5.30 4.77 10.21
C ILE A 225 6.18 4.68 11.48
N ALA A 226 6.84 5.77 11.84
CA ALA A 226 7.68 5.80 13.03
C ALA A 226 6.85 5.67 14.33
N ALA A 227 5.67 6.30 14.37
CA ALA A 227 4.73 6.20 15.49
C ALA A 227 4.19 4.76 15.69
N ALA A 228 4.09 3.98 14.62
CA ALA A 228 3.76 2.55 14.68
C ALA A 228 4.92 1.66 15.22
N GLY A 229 6.05 2.25 15.60
CA GLY A 229 7.21 1.53 16.13
C GLY A 229 8.15 0.97 15.06
N LEU A 230 7.97 1.35 13.79
CA LEU A 230 8.82 0.92 12.69
C LEU A 230 9.97 1.92 12.47
N ARG A 231 11.19 1.42 12.32
CA ARG A 231 12.38 2.24 12.09
C ARG A 231 12.66 2.33 10.58
N LEU A 232 12.53 3.52 10.01
CA LEU A 232 12.87 3.78 8.61
C LEU A 232 14.35 3.47 8.33
N ARG A 233 14.62 2.78 7.23
CA ARG A 233 15.96 2.43 6.74
C ARG A 233 16.28 3.09 5.41
N THR A 234 15.30 3.13 4.51
CA THR A 234 15.45 3.70 3.17
C THR A 234 14.16 4.40 2.78
N VAL A 235 14.28 5.56 2.19
CA VAL A 235 13.18 6.25 1.48
C VAL A 235 13.79 6.83 0.21
N ARG A 236 13.25 6.46 -0.94
CA ARG A 236 13.70 6.97 -2.24
C ARG A 236 12.51 7.30 -3.12
N SER A 237 12.67 8.25 -4.03
CA SER A 237 11.66 8.54 -5.07
C SER A 237 11.84 7.60 -6.25
N ASN A 238 10.73 7.20 -6.88
CA ASN A 238 10.77 6.50 -8.16
C ASN A 238 10.23 7.44 -9.26
N PRO A 239 11.09 8.09 -10.04
CA PRO A 239 10.69 9.05 -11.06
C PRO A 239 10.09 8.38 -12.31
N ALA A 240 10.09 7.06 -12.40
CA ALA A 240 9.54 6.34 -13.57
C ALA A 240 8.00 6.37 -13.61
N TYR A 241 7.33 6.49 -12.47
CA TYR A 241 5.87 6.59 -12.44
C TYR A 241 5.40 7.93 -13.04
N ARG A 242 4.38 7.88 -13.90
CA ARG A 242 3.79 9.05 -14.55
C ARG A 242 2.28 9.10 -14.32
N PHE A 243 1.79 10.24 -13.85
CA PHE A 243 0.35 10.51 -13.84
C PHE A 243 -0.14 10.72 -15.29
N VAL A 244 -1.10 9.92 -15.73
CA VAL A 244 -1.52 9.90 -17.15
C VAL A 244 -2.60 10.93 -17.46
N SER A 245 -3.60 11.15 -16.58
CA SER A 245 -4.65 12.13 -16.83
C SER A 245 -4.16 13.57 -16.62
N GLU A 246 -4.67 14.50 -17.43
CA GLU A 246 -4.33 15.92 -17.30
C GLU A 246 -4.67 16.47 -15.91
N ARG A 247 -5.83 16.07 -15.38
CA ARG A 247 -6.26 16.45 -14.03
C ARG A 247 -5.33 15.94 -12.94
N ALA A 248 -4.87 14.68 -13.05
CA ALA A 248 -3.90 14.10 -12.13
C ALA A 248 -2.56 14.84 -12.20
N ARG A 249 -2.07 15.17 -13.41
CA ARG A 249 -0.85 15.95 -13.58
C ARG A 249 -0.95 17.33 -12.94
N GLY A 250 -2.01 18.11 -13.23
CA GLY A 250 -2.20 19.43 -12.63
C GLY A 250 -2.32 19.39 -11.10
N THR A 251 -2.98 18.36 -10.55
CA THR A 251 -3.06 18.17 -9.11
C THR A 251 -1.71 17.77 -8.52
N SER A 252 -0.96 16.89 -9.22
CA SER A 252 0.39 16.49 -8.84
C SER A 252 1.33 17.71 -8.77
N GLU A 253 1.34 18.56 -9.77
CA GLU A 253 2.15 19.80 -9.78
C GLU A 253 1.77 20.73 -8.62
N LYS A 254 0.47 20.90 -8.37
CA LYS A 254 -0.04 21.76 -7.31
C LYS A 254 0.39 21.32 -5.92
N TYR A 255 0.35 20.02 -5.61
CA TYR A 255 0.65 19.47 -4.28
C TYR A 255 2.03 18.82 -4.19
N GLY A 256 2.75 18.72 -5.30
CA GLY A 256 4.05 18.04 -5.39
C GLY A 256 3.90 16.54 -5.16
N ALA A 257 2.84 15.91 -5.76
CA ALA A 257 2.64 14.49 -5.65
C ALA A 257 3.73 13.72 -6.40
N HIS A 258 4.28 12.71 -5.75
CA HIS A 258 5.32 11.84 -6.31
C HIS A 258 5.29 10.48 -5.64
N THR A 259 5.89 9.49 -6.28
CA THR A 259 6.01 8.16 -5.70
C THR A 259 7.25 8.05 -4.84
N ILE A 260 7.13 7.31 -3.76
CA ILE A 260 8.24 6.88 -2.92
C ILE A 260 8.27 5.36 -2.83
N GLU A 261 9.47 4.82 -2.67
CA GLU A 261 9.69 3.46 -2.21
C GLU A 261 10.40 3.53 -0.87
N LEU A 262 9.94 2.76 0.10
CA LEU A 262 10.54 2.77 1.42
C LEU A 262 10.72 1.38 2.00
N LEU A 263 11.68 1.29 2.91
CA LEU A 263 11.93 0.15 3.78
C LEU A 263 11.94 0.63 5.22
N ALA A 264 11.14 -0.01 6.06
CA ALA A 264 11.17 0.16 7.50
C ALA A 264 11.27 -1.21 8.19
N VAL A 265 11.87 -1.25 9.38
CA VAL A 265 12.13 -2.50 10.12
C VAL A 265 11.50 -2.40 11.50
N LYS A 266 10.80 -3.45 11.92
CA LYS A 266 10.37 -3.60 13.31
C LYS A 266 11.62 -3.92 14.16
N PRO A 267 11.97 -3.09 15.15
CA PRO A 267 13.12 -3.38 16.00
C PRO A 267 13.02 -4.77 16.65
N THR A 268 14.12 -5.46 16.76
CA THR A 268 14.22 -6.55 17.73
C THR A 268 14.20 -5.94 19.12
N GLU A 269 13.43 -6.47 20.06
CA GLU A 269 13.53 -6.07 21.45
C GLU A 269 14.99 -6.18 21.84
N GLU A 270 15.62 -5.06 22.21
CA GLU A 270 16.88 -5.12 22.92
C GLU A 270 16.57 -5.78 24.27
N ILE A 271 17.04 -7.01 24.45
CA ILE A 271 17.07 -7.62 25.78
C ILE A 271 17.95 -6.67 26.60
N SER A 272 17.30 -5.77 27.35
CA SER A 272 17.98 -4.98 28.38
C SER A 272 18.54 -5.98 29.38
N ARG A 273 19.83 -6.25 29.26
CA ARG A 273 20.62 -6.95 30.29
C ARG A 273 21.11 -5.97 31.32
#